data_c999a4327a3a53646c9612d358cb9ac5
#
_entry.id   c999a4327a3a53646c9612d358cb9ac5
#
_cell.length_a   1.000
_cell.length_b   1.000
_cell.length_c   1.000
_cell.angle_alpha   90.00
_cell.angle_beta   90.00
_cell.angle_gamma   90.00
#
_symmetry.space_group_name_H-M   'P 1'
#
loop_
_entity.id
_entity.type
_entity.pdbx_description
1 polymer ?
#
loop_
_entity_poly.entity_id
_entity_poly.type
_entity_poly.pdbx_seq_one_letter_code
_entity_poly.pdbx_strand_id
1 'polypeptide(L)'
;QKVEPNQTGKLQFALQSAESGLYGPITAKAYVVVNGKRDLSNTYEIALSANIKEDFSQLTVEQRQQAPIVEVARELNLGTIAKGKKFTAKLPLTNVGVNPLLIRRVVMNNDDFRFVLPKAIKAGRKADIKMEIDATAYAPAQYTRILTLITNDPNTPVINIKLNWVVE
;
A
#
# COMPACT_ATOMS: atom_id res chain seq x y z
N GLN A 1 -9.34 -10.63 30.29
CA GLN A 1 -8.96 -11.76 31.17
C GLN A 1 -8.17 -11.20 32.34
N LYS A 2 -8.55 -11.54 33.57
CA LYS A 2 -7.79 -11.18 34.78
C LYS A 2 -6.66 -12.20 34.98
N VAL A 3 -5.47 -11.72 35.25
CA VAL A 3 -4.30 -12.54 35.57
C VAL A 3 -3.90 -12.22 36.98
N GLU A 4 -3.88 -13.23 37.83
CA GLU A 4 -3.47 -13.09 39.26
C GLU A 4 -1.94 -12.95 39.38
N PRO A 5 -1.43 -12.41 40.46
CA PRO A 5 0.01 -12.27 40.70
C PRO A 5 0.75 -13.60 40.49
N ASN A 6 1.90 -13.52 39.80
CA ASN A 6 2.74 -14.66 39.44
C ASN A 6 2.09 -15.70 38.51
N GLN A 7 0.97 -15.37 37.88
CA GLN A 7 0.34 -16.19 36.84
C GLN A 7 0.65 -15.68 35.44
N THR A 8 0.64 -16.58 34.48
CA THR A 8 0.81 -16.21 33.05
C THR A 8 -0.53 -16.17 32.34
N GLY A 9 -0.81 -15.09 31.67
CA GLY A 9 -1.96 -14.93 30.79
C GLY A 9 -1.59 -15.14 29.32
N LYS A 10 -2.56 -15.56 28.49
CA LYS A 10 -2.40 -15.69 27.04
C LYS A 10 -3.27 -14.66 26.36
N LEU A 11 -2.66 -13.82 25.50
CA LEU A 11 -3.36 -12.88 24.62
C LEU A 11 -3.44 -13.48 23.21
N GLN A 12 -4.62 -13.39 22.60
CA GLN A 12 -4.83 -13.83 21.23
C GLN A 12 -5.34 -12.64 20.43
N PHE A 13 -4.71 -12.41 19.28
CA PHE A 13 -5.10 -11.38 18.32
C PHE A 13 -5.63 -12.05 17.06
N ALA A 14 -6.73 -11.52 16.52
CA ALA A 14 -7.28 -11.93 15.24
C ALA A 14 -7.34 -10.73 14.31
N LEU A 15 -6.86 -10.90 13.08
CA LEU A 15 -6.94 -9.91 12.02
C LEU A 15 -8.01 -10.34 11.01
N GLN A 16 -9.07 -9.55 10.88
CA GLN A 16 -10.13 -9.78 9.89
C GLN A 16 -9.76 -9.07 8.59
N SER A 17 -8.91 -9.68 7.76
CA SER A 17 -8.41 -9.06 6.53
C SER A 17 -9.43 -9.03 5.40
N ALA A 18 -10.33 -10.01 5.32
CA ALA A 18 -11.30 -10.15 4.23
C ALA A 18 -12.31 -9.00 4.17
N GLU A 19 -12.74 -8.49 5.33
CA GLU A 19 -13.74 -7.42 5.44
C GLU A 19 -13.11 -6.02 5.41
N SER A 20 -11.84 -5.90 5.75
CA SER A 20 -11.17 -4.60 5.89
C SER A 20 -10.69 -4.00 4.57
N GLY A 21 -10.66 -4.77 3.48
CA GLY A 21 -10.07 -4.33 2.20
C GLY A 21 -8.58 -3.99 2.30
N LEU A 22 -7.92 -4.43 3.37
CA LEU A 22 -6.51 -4.16 3.62
C LEU A 22 -5.64 -5.14 2.82
N TYR A 23 -4.73 -4.61 2.04
CA TYR A 23 -3.73 -5.37 1.28
C TYR A 23 -2.34 -4.80 1.54
N GLY A 24 -1.33 -5.66 1.46
CA GLY A 24 0.07 -5.29 1.67
C GLY A 24 0.46 -5.19 3.14
N PRO A 25 1.57 -4.49 3.45
CA PRO A 25 2.07 -4.34 4.80
C PRO A 25 1.13 -3.50 5.65
N ILE A 26 0.82 -4.01 6.84
CA ILE A 26 0.06 -3.30 7.86
C ILE A 26 0.78 -3.39 9.19
N THR A 27 0.62 -2.36 10.00
CA THR A 27 1.07 -2.33 11.39
C THR A 27 -0.08 -1.88 12.28
N ALA A 28 -0.18 -2.47 13.44
CA ALA A 28 -1.14 -2.10 14.48
C ALA A 28 -0.44 -2.12 15.84
N LYS A 29 -0.98 -1.37 16.79
CA LYS A 29 -0.49 -1.34 18.15
C LYS A 29 -1.59 -1.73 19.11
N ALA A 30 -1.32 -2.64 20.01
CA ALA A 30 -2.18 -2.97 21.14
C ALA A 30 -1.48 -2.51 22.43
N TYR A 31 -2.29 -2.06 23.37
CA TYR A 31 -1.78 -1.56 24.64
C TYR A 31 -2.40 -2.37 25.77
N VAL A 32 -1.59 -2.75 26.73
CA VAL A 32 -2.09 -3.40 27.95
C VAL A 32 -2.73 -2.34 28.84
N VAL A 33 -3.90 -2.66 29.38
CA VAL A 33 -4.60 -1.81 30.35
C VAL A 33 -4.41 -2.45 31.73
N VAL A 34 -3.75 -1.73 32.62
CA VAL A 34 -3.51 -2.17 34.00
C VAL A 34 -4.40 -1.36 34.94
N ASN A 35 -5.21 -2.03 35.76
CA ASN A 35 -6.12 -1.41 36.71
C ASN A 35 -7.05 -0.34 36.07
N GLY A 36 -7.54 -0.62 34.87
CA GLY A 36 -8.44 0.28 34.13
C GLY A 36 -7.75 1.52 33.53
N LYS A 37 -6.44 1.68 33.66
CA LYS A 37 -5.66 2.76 33.05
C LYS A 37 -4.81 2.22 31.91
N ARG A 38 -4.92 2.90 30.76
CA ARG A 38 -4.02 2.66 29.63
C ARG A 38 -2.66 3.28 29.97
N ASP A 39 -1.65 2.45 30.04
CA ASP A 39 -0.27 2.94 30.13
C ASP A 39 0.22 3.27 28.71
N LEU A 40 0.59 4.52 28.49
CA LEU A 40 1.14 5.01 27.22
C LEU A 40 2.67 4.87 27.17
N SER A 41 3.31 4.34 28.22
CA SER A 41 4.72 4.00 28.14
C SER A 41 4.93 2.83 27.17
N ASN A 42 6.05 2.82 26.48
CA ASN A 42 6.39 1.75 25.52
C ASN A 42 6.53 0.36 26.17
N THR A 43 6.53 0.28 27.50
CA THR A 43 6.69 -0.96 28.28
C THR A 43 5.55 -1.95 28.07
N TYR A 44 4.34 -1.44 27.79
CA TYR A 44 3.13 -2.27 27.61
C TYR A 44 2.53 -2.14 26.19
N GLU A 45 3.33 -1.71 25.24
CA GLU A 45 2.95 -1.67 23.83
C GLU A 45 3.31 -3.01 23.16
N ILE A 46 2.34 -3.58 22.49
CA ILE A 46 2.51 -4.77 21.65
C ILE A 46 2.39 -4.32 20.19
N ALA A 47 3.51 -4.35 19.47
CA ALA A 47 3.50 -4.06 18.04
C ALA A 47 3.09 -5.32 17.25
N LEU A 48 2.11 -5.16 16.37
CA LEU A 48 1.62 -6.20 15.49
C LEU A 48 1.93 -5.80 14.05
N SER A 49 2.49 -6.71 13.26
CA SER A 49 2.72 -6.50 11.84
C SER A 49 2.23 -7.69 11.03
N ALA A 50 1.67 -7.43 9.86
CA ALA A 50 1.27 -8.45 8.91
C ALA A 50 1.45 -7.95 7.48
N ASN A 51 1.59 -8.87 6.53
CA ASN A 51 1.55 -8.56 5.10
C ASN A 51 0.40 -9.34 4.47
N ILE A 52 -0.68 -8.64 4.13
CA ILE A 52 -1.90 -9.24 3.60
C ILE A 52 -1.75 -9.36 2.09
N LYS A 53 -1.87 -10.58 1.59
CA LYS A 53 -1.83 -10.89 0.16
C LYS A 53 -3.19 -11.42 -0.28
N GLU A 54 -3.62 -11.06 -1.48
CA GLU A 54 -4.76 -11.71 -2.14
C GLU A 54 -4.36 -13.14 -2.49
N ASP A 55 -5.22 -14.11 -2.18
CA ASP A 55 -4.96 -15.51 -2.48
C ASP A 55 -5.59 -15.87 -3.84
N PHE A 56 -4.74 -16.21 -4.79
CA PHE A 56 -5.12 -16.64 -6.13
C PHE A 56 -4.97 -18.16 -6.34
N SER A 57 -4.66 -18.92 -5.30
CA SER A 57 -4.39 -20.37 -5.40
C SER A 57 -5.60 -21.17 -5.88
N GLN A 58 -6.79 -20.69 -5.56
CA GLN A 58 -8.07 -21.35 -5.89
C GLN A 58 -8.61 -21.00 -7.28
N LEU A 59 -7.93 -20.13 -8.04
CA LEU A 59 -8.39 -19.78 -9.39
C LEU A 59 -8.23 -20.97 -10.35
N THR A 60 -9.31 -21.31 -11.08
CA THR A 60 -9.26 -22.28 -12.18
C THR A 60 -8.44 -21.73 -13.36
N VAL A 61 -8.12 -22.59 -14.31
CA VAL A 61 -7.40 -22.20 -15.54
C VAL A 61 -8.21 -21.15 -16.32
N GLU A 62 -9.51 -21.36 -16.45
CA GLU A 62 -10.43 -20.45 -17.15
C GLU A 62 -10.50 -19.08 -16.43
N GLN A 63 -10.58 -19.09 -15.11
CA GLN A 63 -10.57 -17.85 -14.31
C GLN A 63 -9.25 -17.08 -14.48
N ARG A 64 -8.11 -17.78 -14.56
CA ARG A 64 -6.81 -17.15 -14.82
C ARG A 64 -6.73 -16.55 -16.22
N GLN A 65 -7.30 -17.22 -17.24
CA GLN A 65 -7.38 -16.71 -18.62
C GLN A 65 -8.25 -15.45 -18.72
N GLN A 66 -9.27 -15.35 -17.86
CA GLN A 66 -10.17 -14.19 -17.78
C GLN A 66 -9.67 -13.09 -16.83
N ALA A 67 -8.54 -13.29 -16.17
CA ALA A 67 -8.04 -12.35 -15.18
C ALA A 67 -7.68 -10.98 -15.77
N PRO A 68 -7.67 -9.92 -14.96
CA PRO A 68 -7.04 -8.67 -15.34
C PRO A 68 -5.53 -8.87 -15.50
N ILE A 69 -4.93 -8.09 -16.38
CA ILE A 69 -3.48 -8.04 -16.59
C ILE A 69 -3.08 -6.58 -16.60
N VAL A 70 -2.20 -6.21 -15.68
CA VAL A 70 -1.71 -4.84 -15.58
C VAL A 70 -0.46 -4.64 -16.42
N GLU A 71 -0.50 -3.63 -17.27
CA GLU A 71 0.67 -3.10 -17.96
C GLU A 71 0.99 -1.72 -17.41
N VAL A 72 2.20 -1.55 -16.86
CA VAL A 72 2.67 -0.30 -16.25
C VAL A 72 4.19 -0.21 -16.35
N ALA A 73 4.72 1.00 -16.54
CA ALA A 73 6.16 1.24 -16.52
C ALA A 73 6.74 0.94 -15.14
N ARG A 74 7.91 0.31 -15.12
CA ARG A 74 8.63 0.00 -13.86
C ARG A 74 9.48 1.15 -13.34
N GLU A 75 9.59 2.21 -14.13
CA GLU A 75 10.30 3.43 -13.77
C GLU A 75 9.53 4.63 -14.33
N LEU A 76 9.43 5.69 -13.53
CA LEU A 76 8.80 6.95 -13.90
C LEU A 76 9.70 8.09 -13.46
N ASN A 77 10.08 8.92 -14.43
CA ASN A 77 10.80 10.16 -14.17
C ASN A 77 9.79 11.31 -14.04
N LEU A 78 9.78 11.96 -12.89
CA LEU A 78 8.89 13.06 -12.57
C LEU A 78 9.45 14.43 -12.98
N GLY A 79 10.72 14.46 -13.44
CA GLY A 79 11.39 15.69 -13.84
C GLY A 79 11.89 16.53 -12.66
N THR A 80 11.92 17.84 -12.86
CA THR A 80 12.37 18.81 -11.86
C THR A 80 11.18 19.44 -11.14
N ILE A 81 11.23 19.47 -9.83
CA ILE A 81 10.22 20.01 -8.94
C ILE A 81 10.82 21.21 -8.20
N ALA A 82 10.18 22.36 -8.29
CA ALA A 82 10.63 23.55 -7.55
C ALA A 82 10.45 23.33 -6.04
N LYS A 83 11.50 23.65 -5.26
CA LYS A 83 11.48 23.59 -3.80
C LYS A 83 10.29 24.37 -3.22
N GLY A 84 9.66 23.80 -2.21
CA GLY A 84 8.53 24.43 -1.51
C GLY A 84 7.24 24.45 -2.31
N LYS A 85 7.15 23.74 -3.42
CA LYS A 85 5.95 23.65 -4.25
C LYS A 85 5.31 22.27 -4.18
N LYS A 86 4.00 22.23 -4.43
CA LYS A 86 3.29 21.00 -4.73
C LYS A 86 3.39 20.72 -6.21
N PHE A 87 3.61 19.45 -6.53
CA PHE A 87 3.74 18.97 -7.89
C PHE A 87 2.76 17.83 -8.12
N THR A 88 2.11 17.82 -9.28
CA THR A 88 1.18 16.73 -9.65
C THR A 88 1.75 15.94 -10.81
N ALA A 89 1.78 14.63 -10.66
CA ALA A 89 2.18 13.69 -11.70
C ALA A 89 1.11 12.62 -11.93
N LYS A 90 1.26 11.88 -13.02
CA LYS A 90 0.38 10.76 -13.38
C LYS A 90 1.23 9.53 -13.67
N LEU A 91 0.80 8.40 -13.11
CA LEU A 91 1.31 7.09 -13.48
C LEU A 91 0.27 6.40 -14.36
N PRO A 92 0.50 6.34 -15.69
CA PRO A 92 -0.42 5.67 -16.59
C PRO A 92 -0.29 4.16 -16.46
N LEU A 93 -1.42 3.47 -16.53
CA LEU A 93 -1.49 2.01 -16.54
C LEU A 93 -2.62 1.56 -17.47
N THR A 94 -2.45 0.37 -18.03
CA THR A 94 -3.42 -0.23 -18.96
C THR A 94 -3.85 -1.59 -18.39
N ASN A 95 -5.12 -1.91 -18.50
CA ASN A 95 -5.60 -3.28 -18.33
C ASN A 95 -5.61 -3.98 -19.69
N VAL A 96 -4.65 -4.86 -19.92
CA VAL A 96 -4.57 -5.68 -21.15
C VAL A 96 -5.22 -7.06 -20.98
N GLY A 97 -5.80 -7.34 -19.81
CA GLY A 97 -6.58 -8.53 -19.52
C GLY A 97 -8.07 -8.38 -19.84
N VAL A 98 -8.87 -9.33 -19.38
CA VAL A 98 -10.30 -9.45 -19.71
C VAL A 98 -11.20 -8.89 -18.63
N ASN A 99 -10.97 -9.25 -17.36
CA ASN A 99 -11.76 -8.75 -16.24
C ASN A 99 -11.27 -7.38 -15.77
N PRO A 100 -12.10 -6.60 -15.04
CA PRO A 100 -11.70 -5.30 -14.51
C PRO A 100 -10.48 -5.37 -13.60
N LEU A 101 -9.49 -4.54 -13.88
CA LEU A 101 -8.30 -4.37 -13.05
C LEU A 101 -8.62 -3.40 -11.89
N LEU A 102 -8.35 -3.85 -10.68
CA LEU A 102 -8.48 -3.08 -9.46
C LEU A 102 -7.10 -2.79 -8.86
N ILE A 103 -6.89 -1.53 -8.53
CA ILE A 103 -5.75 -1.13 -7.71
C ILE A 103 -6.18 -1.28 -6.25
N ARG A 104 -5.66 -2.29 -5.58
CA ARG A 104 -5.98 -2.60 -4.19
C ARG A 104 -5.37 -1.57 -3.24
N ARG A 105 -4.09 -1.26 -3.48
CA ARG A 105 -3.36 -0.30 -2.66
C ARG A 105 -2.11 0.21 -3.37
N VAL A 106 -1.74 1.44 -3.04
CA VAL A 106 -0.40 1.98 -3.28
C VAL A 106 0.31 2.07 -1.94
N VAL A 107 1.51 1.51 -1.85
CA VAL A 107 2.36 1.57 -0.67
C VAL A 107 3.61 2.37 -1.00
N MET A 108 3.90 3.36 -0.20
CA MET A 108 5.11 4.15 -0.26
C MET A 108 5.44 4.63 1.15
N ASN A 109 6.69 4.46 1.56
CA ASN A 109 7.14 4.89 2.89
C ASN A 109 7.48 6.38 2.88
N ASN A 110 6.47 7.21 2.63
CA ASN A 110 6.63 8.66 2.67
C ASN A 110 5.25 9.35 2.70
N ASP A 111 5.05 10.22 3.67
CA ASP A 111 3.81 10.97 3.87
C ASP A 111 3.67 12.18 2.92
N ASP A 112 4.74 12.50 2.17
CA ASP A 112 4.77 13.64 1.24
C ASP A 112 4.05 13.35 -0.09
N PHE A 113 3.61 12.09 -0.29
CA PHE A 113 2.88 11.67 -1.47
C PHE A 113 1.41 11.39 -1.16
N ARG A 114 0.54 11.94 -1.98
CA ARG A 114 -0.89 11.61 -1.98
C ARG A 114 -1.29 10.98 -3.30
N PHE A 115 -2.10 9.93 -3.22
CA PHE A 115 -2.52 9.17 -4.39
C PHE A 115 -4.04 9.20 -4.55
N VAL A 116 -4.49 9.41 -5.81
CA VAL A 116 -5.89 9.23 -6.19
C VAL A 116 -5.95 8.07 -7.17
N LEU A 117 -6.62 7.00 -6.77
CA LEU A 117 -6.71 5.75 -7.50
C LEU A 117 -7.94 5.74 -8.41
N PRO A 118 -7.87 5.14 -9.61
CA PRO A 118 -9.05 4.85 -10.41
C PRO A 118 -9.91 3.80 -9.71
N LYS A 119 -11.25 3.86 -9.88
CA LYS A 119 -12.17 2.89 -9.26
C LYS A 119 -11.94 1.48 -9.79
N ALA A 120 -12.00 1.31 -11.10
CA ALA A 120 -11.72 0.06 -11.81
C ALA A 120 -11.35 0.41 -13.25
N ILE A 121 -10.46 -0.38 -13.84
CA ILE A 121 -10.01 -0.20 -15.21
C ILE A 121 -10.56 -1.36 -16.02
N LYS A 122 -11.51 -1.06 -16.93
CA LYS A 122 -12.12 -2.06 -17.81
C LYS A 122 -11.07 -2.65 -18.77
N ALA A 123 -11.37 -3.84 -19.31
CA ALA A 123 -10.55 -4.51 -20.33
C ALA A 123 -10.17 -3.54 -21.48
N GLY A 124 -8.92 -3.56 -21.89
CA GLY A 124 -8.38 -2.71 -22.97
C GLY A 124 -8.36 -1.21 -22.68
N ARG A 125 -8.65 -0.76 -21.45
CA ARG A 125 -8.68 0.67 -21.10
C ARG A 125 -7.45 1.09 -20.32
N LYS A 126 -7.12 2.38 -20.49
CA LYS A 126 -6.07 3.08 -19.74
C LYS A 126 -6.68 3.93 -18.63
N ALA A 127 -5.94 4.08 -17.54
CA ALA A 127 -6.26 5.03 -16.48
C ALA A 127 -4.97 5.53 -15.82
N ASP A 128 -5.07 6.63 -15.09
CA ASP A 128 -3.94 7.22 -14.38
C ASP A 128 -4.13 7.07 -12.87
N ILE A 129 -3.08 6.68 -12.16
CA ILE A 129 -2.93 7.00 -10.75
C ILE A 129 -2.40 8.42 -10.69
N LYS A 130 -3.18 9.34 -10.12
CA LYS A 130 -2.72 10.71 -9.89
C LYS A 130 -1.90 10.75 -8.61
N MET A 131 -0.77 11.44 -8.65
CA MET A 131 0.13 11.64 -7.52
C MET A 131 0.29 13.13 -7.26
N GLU A 132 0.16 13.56 -6.02
CA GLU A 132 0.57 14.89 -5.55
C GLU A 132 1.78 14.71 -4.65
N ILE A 133 2.82 15.49 -4.90
CA ILE A 133 4.07 15.49 -4.16
C ILE A 133 4.21 16.85 -3.49
N ASP A 134 4.40 16.87 -2.17
CA ASP A 134 4.71 18.07 -1.42
C ASP A 134 6.23 18.20 -1.24
N ALA A 135 6.85 19.10 -2.02
CA ALA A 135 8.29 19.31 -1.98
C ALA A 135 8.75 20.32 -0.92
N THR A 136 7.89 20.68 0.03
CA THR A 136 8.19 21.71 1.05
C THR A 136 9.36 21.30 1.94
N ALA A 137 9.43 20.01 2.32
CA ALA A 137 10.46 19.48 3.21
C ALA A 137 11.73 18.99 2.48
N TYR A 138 11.72 19.00 1.14
CA TYR A 138 12.85 18.51 0.37
C TYR A 138 13.95 19.58 0.20
N ALA A 139 15.20 19.16 0.40
CA ALA A 139 16.37 19.96 0.00
C ALA A 139 16.62 19.82 -1.51
N PRO A 140 17.32 20.77 -2.14
CA PRO A 140 17.76 20.59 -3.52
C PRO A 140 18.67 19.38 -3.66
N ALA A 141 18.21 18.36 -4.39
CA ALA A 141 18.93 17.11 -4.64
C ALA A 141 18.18 16.22 -5.67
N GLN A 142 18.82 15.13 -6.07
CA GLN A 142 18.17 14.04 -6.80
C GLN A 142 17.56 13.05 -5.82
N TYR A 143 16.36 12.60 -6.12
CA TYR A 143 15.60 11.67 -5.29
C TYR A 143 15.16 10.45 -6.08
N THR A 144 15.20 9.32 -5.40
CA THR A 144 14.63 8.06 -5.89
C THR A 144 13.81 7.41 -4.79
N ARG A 145 12.62 6.91 -5.13
CA ARG A 145 11.76 6.15 -4.22
C ARG A 145 11.13 4.97 -4.96
N ILE A 146 10.76 3.96 -4.19
CA ILE A 146 9.99 2.82 -4.70
C ILE A 146 8.54 2.98 -4.27
N LEU A 147 7.67 3.00 -5.26
CA LEU A 147 6.23 2.87 -5.10
C LEU A 147 5.85 1.41 -5.33
N THR A 148 5.17 0.79 -4.38
CA THR A 148 4.64 -0.57 -4.54
C THR A 148 3.16 -0.50 -4.85
N LEU A 149 2.79 -1.01 -6.02
CA LEU A 149 1.41 -1.13 -6.47
C LEU A 149 0.91 -2.53 -6.18
N ILE A 150 -0.25 -2.65 -5.52
CA ILE A 150 -0.91 -3.92 -5.23
C ILE A 150 -2.21 -3.95 -6.04
N THR A 151 -2.38 -5.02 -6.81
CA THR A 151 -3.50 -5.18 -7.76
C THR A 151 -4.17 -6.54 -7.60
N ASN A 152 -5.30 -6.74 -8.29
CA ASN A 152 -5.96 -8.03 -8.43
C ASN A 152 -5.50 -8.83 -9.66
N ASP A 153 -4.36 -8.47 -10.27
CA ASP A 153 -3.73 -9.28 -11.32
C ASP A 153 -3.05 -10.51 -10.68
N PRO A 154 -3.51 -11.75 -10.94
CA PRO A 154 -2.92 -12.93 -10.32
C PRO A 154 -1.51 -13.27 -10.81
N ASN A 155 -1.07 -12.70 -11.94
CA ASN A 155 0.26 -12.94 -12.49
C ASN A 155 1.28 -11.97 -11.89
N THR A 156 0.88 -10.71 -11.67
CA THR A 156 1.74 -9.67 -11.10
C THR A 156 0.99 -8.86 -10.04
N PRO A 157 0.60 -9.49 -8.91
CA PRO A 157 -0.22 -8.83 -7.90
C PRO A 157 0.51 -7.70 -7.17
N VAL A 158 1.84 -7.73 -7.16
CA VAL A 158 2.69 -6.71 -6.51
C VAL A 158 3.72 -6.21 -7.50
N ILE A 159 3.74 -4.91 -7.72
CA ILE A 159 4.59 -4.25 -8.70
C ILE A 159 5.37 -3.14 -8.02
N ASN A 160 6.70 -3.19 -8.11
CA ASN A 160 7.57 -2.11 -7.68
C ASN A 160 7.87 -1.17 -8.84
N ILE A 161 7.68 0.11 -8.63
CA ILE A 161 7.89 1.17 -9.60
C ILE A 161 8.87 2.17 -9.00
N LYS A 162 9.96 2.41 -9.72
CA LYS A 162 10.98 3.39 -9.32
C LYS A 162 10.54 4.78 -9.77
N LEU A 163 10.42 5.70 -8.83
CA LEU A 163 10.16 7.11 -9.10
C LEU A 163 11.45 7.89 -8.94
N ASN A 164 11.80 8.71 -9.92
CA ASN A 164 12.97 9.58 -9.89
C ASN A 164 12.55 11.02 -10.11
N TRP A 165 13.14 11.96 -9.35
CA TRP A 165 12.95 13.39 -9.55
C TRP A 165 14.12 14.20 -9.01
N VAL A 166 14.17 15.46 -9.41
CA VAL A 166 15.12 16.44 -8.91
C VAL A 166 14.35 17.55 -8.20
N VAL A 167 14.86 18.05 -7.08
CA VAL A 167 14.35 19.26 -6.43
C VAL A 167 15.37 20.37 -6.60
N GLU A 168 14.95 21.54 -7.05
CA GLU A 168 15.75 22.76 -7.26
C GLU A 168 15.10 23.98 -6.59
#